data_bbe86d0acf030f498c2c20bf50591f6a
#
_entry.id   bbe86d0acf030f498c2c20bf50591f6a
#
_cell.length_a   1.000
_cell.length_b   1.000
_cell.length_c   1.000
_cell.angle_alpha   90.00
_cell.angle_beta   90.00
_cell.angle_gamma   90.00
#
_symmetry.space_group_name_H-M   'P 1'
#
loop_
_entity.id
_entity.type
_entity.pdbx_description
1 polymer ?
#
loop_
_entity_poly.entity_id
_entity_poly.type
_entity_poly.pdbx_seq_one_letter_code
_entity_poly.pdbx_strand_id
1 'polypeptide(L)'
;MNVSVAEIDYKEVMEYSRDPLIIHTDYKVLYINHAAEEFFRSNKESMIGASPLDIFQESSKAAISRRIQSAYGKPADIIEETVYRMDGTKVEVELYCHPVKVGDTMAIQTYVWDITKRKETEKNQQDMNEEINELSATLVPLIDDVAVLPLRGKIDQEKAMTLLDLIPCKVKDRNVNRLIIDFSGVYTLDRMVIDYLFKITNVLSLLGVHSIITGIRPELAVEAIEVGADLSMIPTVATVKEALAQIGMSLHEQH
;
A
#
# COMPACT_ATOMS: atom_id res chain seq x y z
N MET A 1 -20.20 -11.83 -47.72
CA MET A 1 -21.35 -11.24 -47.01
C MET A 1 -20.94 -9.87 -46.52
N ASN A 2 -21.50 -8.78 -47.08
CA ASN A 2 -21.29 -7.44 -46.52
C ASN A 2 -22.32 -7.23 -45.41
N VAL A 3 -21.95 -7.52 -44.16
CA VAL A 3 -22.76 -7.21 -43.01
C VAL A 3 -22.58 -5.73 -42.71
N SER A 4 -23.66 -4.98 -42.62
CA SER A 4 -23.63 -3.53 -42.29
C SER A 4 -23.60 -3.34 -40.78
N VAL A 5 -22.90 -2.33 -40.28
CA VAL A 5 -22.92 -1.92 -38.87
C VAL A 5 -24.34 -1.59 -38.39
N ALA A 6 -25.23 -1.19 -39.31
CA ALA A 6 -26.66 -0.92 -39.04
C ALA A 6 -27.46 -2.20 -38.71
N GLU A 7 -26.92 -3.39 -38.97
CA GLU A 7 -27.59 -4.69 -38.69
C GLU A 7 -27.19 -5.25 -37.31
N ILE A 8 -26.33 -4.56 -36.55
CA ILE A 8 -25.96 -4.97 -35.19
C ILE A 8 -27.12 -4.70 -34.24
N ASP A 9 -27.58 -5.74 -33.55
CA ASP A 9 -28.51 -5.57 -32.43
C ASP A 9 -27.74 -5.08 -31.20
N TYR A 10 -27.69 -3.76 -31.06
CA TYR A 10 -27.00 -3.12 -29.92
C TYR A 10 -27.64 -3.46 -28.58
N LYS A 11 -28.92 -3.80 -28.56
CA LYS A 11 -29.61 -4.23 -27.34
C LYS A 11 -29.06 -5.59 -26.87
N GLU A 12 -28.87 -6.52 -27.80
CA GLU A 12 -28.29 -7.82 -27.53
C GLU A 12 -26.85 -7.68 -27.09
N VAL A 13 -26.06 -6.80 -27.75
CA VAL A 13 -24.67 -6.51 -27.36
C VAL A 13 -24.57 -5.97 -25.92
N MET A 14 -25.46 -5.07 -25.53
CA MET A 14 -25.50 -4.55 -24.16
C MET A 14 -25.95 -5.61 -23.15
N GLU A 15 -26.97 -6.41 -23.51
CA GLU A 15 -27.54 -7.43 -22.64
C GLU A 15 -26.51 -8.48 -22.22
N TYR A 16 -25.64 -8.90 -23.15
CA TYR A 16 -24.65 -9.93 -22.92
C TYR A 16 -23.23 -9.37 -22.66
N SER A 17 -23.11 -8.05 -22.45
CA SER A 17 -21.85 -7.49 -21.94
C SER A 17 -21.52 -8.12 -20.58
N ARG A 18 -20.22 -8.41 -20.36
CA ARG A 18 -19.75 -8.95 -19.08
C ARG A 18 -19.70 -7.89 -17.96
N ASP A 19 -19.63 -6.62 -18.35
CA ASP A 19 -19.62 -5.53 -17.39
C ASP A 19 -21.05 -5.20 -16.95
N PRO A 20 -21.32 -5.15 -15.64
CA PRO A 20 -22.60 -4.68 -15.13
C PRO A 20 -22.90 -3.26 -15.61
N LEU A 21 -24.05 -3.10 -16.27
CA LEU A 21 -24.48 -1.87 -16.90
C LEU A 21 -25.86 -1.46 -16.43
N ILE A 22 -26.00 -0.20 -16.04
CA ILE A 22 -27.23 0.43 -15.60
C ILE A 22 -27.46 1.66 -16.45
N ILE A 23 -28.70 1.84 -16.96
CA ILE A 23 -29.15 3.10 -17.56
C ILE A 23 -30.24 3.68 -16.66
N HIS A 24 -30.11 4.94 -16.30
CA HIS A 24 -31.07 5.63 -15.45
C HIS A 24 -31.26 7.11 -15.88
N THR A 25 -32.43 7.66 -15.57
CA THR A 25 -32.70 9.08 -15.70
C THR A 25 -33.63 9.52 -14.56
N ASP A 26 -33.56 10.78 -14.14
CA ASP A 26 -34.39 11.34 -13.07
C ASP A 26 -34.42 10.47 -11.80
N TYR A 27 -33.28 9.91 -11.45
CA TYR A 27 -33.11 8.97 -10.33
C TYR A 27 -33.96 7.71 -10.41
N LYS A 28 -34.29 7.27 -11.63
CA LYS A 28 -34.99 6.00 -11.88
C LYS A 28 -34.22 5.15 -12.85
N VAL A 29 -33.98 3.90 -12.48
CA VAL A 29 -33.37 2.89 -13.34
C VAL A 29 -34.35 2.56 -14.49
N LEU A 30 -33.87 2.67 -15.72
CA LEU A 30 -34.62 2.35 -16.95
C LEU A 30 -34.26 0.96 -17.48
N TYR A 31 -32.98 0.57 -17.31
CA TYR A 31 -32.49 -0.67 -17.88
C TYR A 31 -31.26 -1.15 -17.06
N ILE A 32 -31.16 -2.45 -16.93
CA ILE A 32 -29.96 -3.16 -16.51
C ILE A 32 -29.72 -4.35 -17.44
N ASN A 33 -28.45 -4.72 -17.64
CA ASN A 33 -28.12 -5.93 -18.39
C ASN A 33 -28.04 -7.16 -17.47
N HIS A 34 -27.84 -8.33 -18.07
CA HIS A 34 -27.73 -9.59 -17.33
C HIS A 34 -26.60 -9.59 -16.29
N ALA A 35 -25.41 -9.05 -16.64
CA ALA A 35 -24.30 -8.93 -15.71
C ALA A 35 -24.63 -8.09 -14.48
N ALA A 36 -25.45 -7.04 -14.61
CA ALA A 36 -25.91 -6.24 -13.48
C ALA A 36 -26.91 -7.00 -12.59
N GLU A 37 -27.78 -7.84 -13.16
CA GLU A 37 -28.66 -8.71 -12.37
C GLU A 37 -27.83 -9.65 -11.47
N GLU A 38 -26.83 -10.32 -12.06
CA GLU A 38 -25.92 -11.21 -11.32
C GLU A 38 -25.11 -10.45 -10.26
N PHE A 39 -24.54 -9.30 -10.65
CA PHE A 39 -23.71 -8.50 -9.75
C PHE A 39 -24.50 -8.01 -8.52
N PHE A 40 -25.69 -7.43 -8.73
CA PHE A 40 -26.52 -6.90 -7.65
C PHE A 40 -27.35 -7.99 -6.94
N ARG A 41 -27.27 -9.25 -7.41
CA ARG A 41 -28.08 -10.37 -6.89
C ARG A 41 -29.57 -10.04 -6.85
N SER A 42 -30.04 -9.52 -7.95
CA SER A 42 -31.42 -9.05 -8.13
C SER A 42 -31.90 -9.37 -9.52
N ASN A 43 -33.16 -9.07 -9.81
CA ASN A 43 -33.74 -9.22 -11.15
C ASN A 43 -34.17 -7.86 -11.72
N LYS A 44 -34.40 -7.83 -13.04
CA LYS A 44 -34.79 -6.60 -13.74
C LYS A 44 -36.06 -5.97 -13.19
N GLU A 45 -37.04 -6.81 -12.83
CA GLU A 45 -38.35 -6.34 -12.37
C GLU A 45 -38.25 -5.54 -11.07
N SER A 46 -37.35 -5.93 -10.17
CA SER A 46 -37.15 -5.22 -8.89
C SER A 46 -36.28 -4.00 -9.01
N MET A 47 -35.35 -3.96 -9.99
CA MET A 47 -34.41 -2.84 -10.15
C MET A 47 -34.95 -1.73 -11.07
N ILE A 48 -35.79 -2.07 -12.08
CA ILE A 48 -36.37 -1.05 -12.95
C ILE A 48 -37.32 -0.16 -12.16
N GLY A 49 -37.14 1.15 -12.27
CA GLY A 49 -37.89 2.18 -11.53
C GLY A 49 -37.35 2.48 -10.13
N ALA A 50 -36.47 1.65 -9.58
CA ALA A 50 -35.80 1.93 -8.31
C ALA A 50 -34.81 3.11 -8.44
N SER A 51 -34.41 3.70 -7.32
CA SER A 51 -33.43 4.76 -7.32
C SER A 51 -32.01 4.21 -7.45
N PRO A 52 -31.15 4.74 -8.36
CA PRO A 52 -29.75 4.35 -8.41
C PRO A 52 -28.97 4.74 -7.13
N LEU A 53 -29.55 5.57 -6.25
CA LEU A 53 -28.95 5.93 -4.97
C LEU A 53 -29.19 4.88 -3.87
N ASP A 54 -30.09 3.93 -4.07
CA ASP A 54 -30.46 2.95 -3.02
C ASP A 54 -29.33 1.97 -2.73
N ILE A 55 -28.41 1.77 -3.67
CA ILE A 55 -27.22 0.91 -3.48
C ILE A 55 -26.06 1.58 -2.75
N PHE A 56 -26.13 2.88 -2.44
CA PHE A 56 -25.05 3.63 -1.78
C PHE A 56 -25.29 3.83 -0.30
N GLN A 57 -24.20 3.99 0.45
CA GLN A 57 -24.26 4.40 1.85
C GLN A 57 -24.88 5.80 1.96
N GLU A 58 -25.57 6.05 3.05
CA GLU A 58 -26.25 7.34 3.27
C GLU A 58 -25.27 8.53 3.21
N SER A 59 -24.06 8.34 3.74
CA SER A 59 -22.99 9.34 3.71
C SER A 59 -22.50 9.71 2.30
N SER A 60 -22.56 8.76 1.34
CA SER A 60 -22.12 8.97 -0.05
C SER A 60 -23.23 9.54 -0.95
N LYS A 61 -24.50 9.37 -0.61
CA LYS A 61 -25.64 9.73 -1.47
C LYS A 61 -25.61 11.18 -1.97
N ALA A 62 -25.24 12.14 -1.13
CA ALA A 62 -25.17 13.54 -1.53
C ALA A 62 -24.07 13.83 -2.57
N ALA A 63 -22.91 13.15 -2.45
CA ALA A 63 -21.81 13.28 -3.42
C ALA A 63 -22.18 12.60 -4.73
N ILE A 64 -22.74 11.39 -4.67
CA ILE A 64 -23.20 10.63 -5.84
C ILE A 64 -24.32 11.38 -6.58
N SER A 65 -25.27 11.98 -5.87
CA SER A 65 -26.32 12.80 -6.48
C SER A 65 -25.75 13.96 -7.29
N ARG A 66 -24.78 14.71 -6.74
CA ARG A 66 -24.08 15.78 -7.48
C ARG A 66 -23.36 15.26 -8.72
N ARG A 67 -22.71 14.09 -8.58
CA ARG A 67 -22.03 13.43 -9.69
C ARG A 67 -23.01 13.03 -10.80
N ILE A 68 -24.15 12.44 -10.46
CA ILE A 68 -25.22 12.09 -11.41
C ILE A 68 -25.64 13.34 -12.16
N GLN A 69 -25.91 14.46 -11.49
CA GLN A 69 -26.30 15.71 -12.14
C GLN A 69 -25.23 16.21 -13.12
N SER A 70 -23.96 16.13 -12.77
CA SER A 70 -22.87 16.57 -13.66
C SER A 70 -22.71 15.65 -14.88
N ALA A 71 -23.04 14.36 -14.73
CA ALA A 71 -22.87 13.35 -15.77
C ALA A 71 -23.89 13.50 -16.94
N TYR A 72 -24.95 14.30 -16.79
CA TYR A 72 -25.86 14.63 -17.91
C TYR A 72 -25.20 15.52 -18.97
N GLY A 73 -24.19 16.32 -18.60
CA GLY A 73 -23.50 17.23 -19.52
C GLY A 73 -22.26 16.67 -20.20
N LYS A 74 -21.55 15.78 -19.53
CA LYS A 74 -20.30 15.16 -20.00
C LYS A 74 -20.01 13.88 -19.23
N PRO A 75 -19.15 12.97 -19.77
CA PRO A 75 -18.67 11.84 -19.02
C PRO A 75 -18.04 12.27 -17.70
N ALA A 76 -18.35 11.55 -16.63
CA ALA A 76 -17.79 11.80 -15.31
C ALA A 76 -16.53 10.96 -15.11
N ASP A 77 -15.57 11.48 -14.33
CA ASP A 77 -14.34 10.75 -14.01
C ASP A 77 -14.66 9.43 -13.30
N ILE A 78 -13.80 8.42 -13.45
CA ILE A 78 -13.94 7.17 -12.71
C ILE A 78 -13.77 7.44 -11.22
N ILE A 79 -14.64 6.86 -10.40
CA ILE A 79 -14.53 6.89 -8.94
C ILE A 79 -14.61 5.48 -8.37
N GLU A 80 -13.98 5.32 -7.21
CA GLU A 80 -14.13 4.13 -6.36
C GLU A 80 -15.14 4.44 -5.26
N GLU A 81 -16.07 3.51 -5.03
CA GLU A 81 -17.12 3.62 -4.01
C GLU A 81 -17.48 2.24 -3.44
N THR A 82 -18.04 2.25 -2.23
CA THR A 82 -18.67 1.05 -1.65
C THR A 82 -20.15 1.05 -1.97
N VAL A 83 -20.62 -0.01 -2.60
CA VAL A 83 -22.05 -0.22 -2.88
C VAL A 83 -22.59 -1.43 -2.12
N TYR A 84 -23.91 -1.46 -1.93
CA TYR A 84 -24.61 -2.62 -1.39
C TYR A 84 -25.27 -3.41 -2.52
N ARG A 85 -25.11 -4.72 -2.51
CA ARG A 85 -25.97 -5.62 -3.26
C ARG A 85 -27.34 -5.71 -2.59
N MET A 86 -28.35 -6.23 -3.31
CA MET A 86 -29.70 -6.33 -2.78
C MET A 86 -29.84 -7.32 -1.62
N ASP A 87 -28.88 -8.21 -1.43
CA ASP A 87 -28.78 -9.09 -0.26
C ASP A 87 -28.06 -8.44 0.95
N GLY A 88 -27.71 -7.16 0.84
CA GLY A 88 -27.01 -6.39 1.88
C GLY A 88 -25.49 -6.57 1.92
N THR A 89 -24.90 -7.39 1.03
CA THR A 89 -23.42 -7.51 0.96
C THR A 89 -22.80 -6.23 0.42
N LYS A 90 -21.70 -5.79 1.04
CA LYS A 90 -20.88 -4.66 0.60
C LYS A 90 -19.88 -5.10 -0.47
N VAL A 91 -19.69 -4.26 -1.47
CA VAL A 91 -18.73 -4.49 -2.56
C VAL A 91 -18.02 -3.19 -2.88
N GLU A 92 -16.71 -3.26 -3.03
CA GLU A 92 -15.91 -2.14 -3.55
C GLU A 92 -16.00 -2.13 -5.08
N VAL A 93 -16.35 -0.97 -5.64
CA VAL A 93 -16.56 -0.83 -7.09
C VAL A 93 -15.88 0.38 -7.66
N GLU A 94 -15.51 0.29 -8.94
CA GLU A 94 -15.28 1.45 -9.79
C GLU A 94 -16.54 1.77 -10.56
N LEU A 95 -16.87 3.05 -10.64
CA LEU A 95 -18.03 3.57 -11.35
C LEU A 95 -17.60 4.53 -12.44
N TYR A 96 -18.06 4.27 -13.67
CA TYR A 96 -17.93 5.18 -14.79
C TYR A 96 -19.31 5.54 -15.33
N CYS A 97 -19.59 6.82 -15.43
CA CYS A 97 -20.88 7.34 -15.87
C CYS A 97 -20.70 8.25 -17.09
N HIS A 98 -21.54 8.08 -18.09
CA HIS A 98 -21.58 9.00 -19.23
C HIS A 98 -23.02 9.24 -19.71
N PRO A 99 -23.30 10.41 -20.34
CA PRO A 99 -24.63 10.68 -20.87
C PRO A 99 -24.92 9.80 -22.08
N VAL A 100 -26.13 9.35 -22.18
CA VAL A 100 -26.65 8.59 -23.32
C VAL A 100 -28.06 9.10 -23.69
N LYS A 101 -28.37 9.13 -24.98
CA LYS A 101 -29.69 9.53 -25.44
C LYS A 101 -30.64 8.30 -25.50
N VAL A 102 -31.78 8.40 -24.84
CA VAL A 102 -32.86 7.39 -24.86
C VAL A 102 -34.12 8.06 -25.37
N GLY A 103 -34.44 7.81 -26.63
CA GLY A 103 -35.50 8.58 -27.33
C GLY A 103 -35.14 10.07 -27.38
N ASP A 104 -36.03 10.92 -26.89
CA ASP A 104 -35.79 12.37 -26.78
C ASP A 104 -35.25 12.82 -25.42
N THR A 105 -34.99 11.88 -24.51
CA THR A 105 -34.54 12.17 -23.14
C THR A 105 -33.04 11.83 -22.98
N MET A 106 -32.34 12.66 -22.22
CA MET A 106 -30.98 12.32 -21.77
C MET A 106 -31.05 11.41 -20.55
N ALA A 107 -30.31 10.35 -20.61
CA ALA A 107 -30.09 9.40 -19.52
C ALA A 107 -28.61 9.26 -19.22
N ILE A 108 -28.28 8.55 -18.17
CA ILE A 108 -26.90 8.23 -17.78
C ILE A 108 -26.72 6.74 -17.87
N GLN A 109 -25.69 6.33 -18.58
CA GLN A 109 -25.20 4.97 -18.58
C GLN A 109 -24.07 4.86 -17.57
N THR A 110 -24.19 3.88 -16.67
CA THR A 110 -23.21 3.60 -15.61
C THR A 110 -22.68 2.19 -15.77
N TYR A 111 -21.37 2.07 -15.83
CA TYR A 111 -20.64 0.82 -15.69
C TYR A 111 -20.20 0.64 -14.23
N VAL A 112 -20.27 -0.61 -13.77
CA VAL A 112 -19.90 -0.98 -12.39
C VAL A 112 -18.90 -2.11 -12.46
N TRP A 113 -17.67 -1.88 -11.99
CA TRP A 113 -16.64 -2.91 -11.94
C TRP A 113 -16.35 -3.29 -10.49
N ASP A 114 -16.42 -4.59 -10.20
CA ASP A 114 -16.04 -5.13 -8.88
C ASP A 114 -14.51 -5.07 -8.72
N ILE A 115 -14.05 -4.27 -7.78
CA ILE A 115 -12.64 -4.12 -7.45
C ILE A 115 -12.28 -4.72 -6.09
N THR A 116 -13.19 -5.46 -5.47
CA THR A 116 -13.00 -6.04 -4.14
C THR A 116 -11.72 -6.87 -4.08
N LYS A 117 -11.53 -7.77 -5.03
CA LYS A 117 -10.33 -8.62 -5.07
C LYS A 117 -9.03 -7.82 -5.28
N ARG A 118 -9.10 -6.75 -6.09
CA ARG A 118 -7.96 -5.83 -6.28
C ARG A 118 -7.60 -5.14 -4.96
N LYS A 119 -8.58 -4.57 -4.27
CA LYS A 119 -8.41 -3.91 -2.97
C LYS A 119 -7.90 -4.84 -1.88
N GLU A 120 -8.43 -6.06 -1.82
CA GLU A 120 -7.93 -7.08 -0.89
C GLU A 120 -6.46 -7.44 -1.16
N THR A 121 -6.08 -7.57 -2.44
CA THR A 121 -4.70 -7.87 -2.82
C THR A 121 -3.76 -6.72 -2.48
N GLU A 122 -4.14 -5.48 -2.81
CA GLU A 122 -3.38 -4.27 -2.48
C GLU A 122 -3.19 -4.14 -0.97
N LYS A 123 -4.25 -4.35 -0.19
CA LYS A 123 -4.19 -4.33 1.27
C LYS A 123 -3.27 -5.41 1.83
N ASN A 124 -3.43 -6.65 1.38
CA ASN A 124 -2.57 -7.75 1.83
C ASN A 124 -1.10 -7.48 1.51
N GLN A 125 -0.82 -6.89 0.36
CA GLN A 125 0.55 -6.53 -0.02
C GLN A 125 1.11 -5.40 0.85
N GLN A 126 0.29 -4.43 1.20
CA GLN A 126 0.67 -3.37 2.13
C GLN A 126 0.92 -3.93 3.53
N ASP A 127 0.00 -4.75 4.06
CA ASP A 127 0.13 -5.38 5.38
C ASP A 127 1.43 -6.25 5.44
N MET A 128 1.72 -7.02 4.39
CA MET A 128 2.96 -7.79 4.29
C MET A 128 4.21 -6.91 4.27
N ASN A 129 4.18 -5.80 3.54
CA ASN A 129 5.31 -4.86 3.49
C ASN A 129 5.53 -4.20 4.86
N GLU A 130 4.47 -3.82 5.56
CA GLU A 130 4.54 -3.27 6.91
C GLU A 130 5.15 -4.29 7.88
N GLU A 131 4.72 -5.57 7.83
CA GLU A 131 5.29 -6.65 8.64
C GLU A 131 6.78 -6.89 8.34
N ILE A 132 7.17 -6.92 7.06
CA ILE A 132 8.58 -7.04 6.65
C ILE A 132 9.41 -5.86 7.19
N ASN A 133 8.88 -4.65 7.13
CA ASN A 133 9.56 -3.46 7.63
C ASN A 133 9.71 -3.48 9.16
N GLU A 134 8.69 -3.89 9.89
CA GLU A 134 8.75 -4.04 11.34
C GLU A 134 9.78 -5.09 11.78
N LEU A 135 9.83 -6.24 11.09
CA LEU A 135 10.81 -7.30 11.33
C LEU A 135 12.24 -6.86 10.99
N SER A 136 12.39 -6.00 9.96
CA SER A 136 13.70 -5.47 9.53
C SER A 136 14.35 -4.54 10.54
N ALA A 137 13.57 -3.93 11.43
CA ALA A 137 14.01 -3.03 12.50
C ALA A 137 13.94 -3.70 13.88
N THR A 138 14.12 -5.02 13.96
CA THR A 138 14.03 -5.75 15.22
C THR A 138 15.30 -5.58 16.04
N LEU A 139 15.16 -4.96 17.22
CA LEU A 139 16.22 -4.88 18.21
C LEU A 139 16.26 -6.17 19.03
N VAL A 140 17.36 -6.86 19.00
CA VAL A 140 17.61 -8.04 19.83
C VAL A 140 18.31 -7.62 21.12
N PRO A 141 17.63 -7.66 22.29
CA PRO A 141 18.27 -7.33 23.55
C PRO A 141 19.29 -8.42 23.90
N LEU A 142 20.46 -7.99 24.36
CA LEU A 142 21.50 -8.91 24.84
C LEU A 142 21.58 -8.91 26.37
N ILE A 143 21.58 -7.71 26.94
CA ILE A 143 21.53 -7.43 28.38
C ILE A 143 20.82 -6.09 28.58
N ASP A 144 20.65 -5.67 29.85
CA ASP A 144 19.75 -4.59 30.26
C ASP A 144 19.80 -3.30 29.44
N ASP A 145 20.95 -2.85 28.98
CA ASP A 145 21.09 -1.60 28.22
C ASP A 145 21.74 -1.77 26.84
N VAL A 146 21.98 -3.02 26.40
CA VAL A 146 22.64 -3.36 25.15
C VAL A 146 21.73 -4.15 24.22
N ALA A 147 21.61 -3.69 22.99
CA ALA A 147 20.88 -4.42 21.96
C ALA A 147 21.70 -4.53 20.66
N VAL A 148 21.35 -5.53 19.84
CA VAL A 148 21.84 -5.68 18.47
C VAL A 148 20.70 -5.39 17.50
N LEU A 149 21.02 -4.61 16.48
CA LEU A 149 20.20 -4.44 15.28
C LEU A 149 20.84 -5.23 14.14
N PRO A 150 20.38 -6.47 13.86
CA PRO A 150 20.91 -7.23 12.74
C PRO A 150 20.29 -6.73 11.44
N LEU A 151 21.11 -6.21 10.54
CA LEU A 151 20.68 -5.80 9.20
C LEU A 151 20.93 -6.95 8.21
N ARG A 152 19.92 -7.23 7.37
CA ARG A 152 19.98 -8.35 6.43
C ARG A 152 19.44 -7.97 5.06
N GLY A 153 20.01 -8.61 4.04
CA GLY A 153 19.55 -8.47 2.66
C GLY A 153 20.08 -7.21 1.99
N LYS A 154 19.33 -6.75 0.98
CA LYS A 154 19.56 -5.45 0.36
C LYS A 154 18.96 -4.36 1.26
N ILE A 155 19.71 -3.31 1.49
CA ILE A 155 19.18 -2.10 2.12
C ILE A 155 19.08 -1.06 1.02
N ASP A 156 17.86 -0.71 0.66
CA ASP A 156 17.54 0.38 -0.25
C ASP A 156 17.12 1.64 0.52
N GLN A 157 16.78 2.69 -0.22
CA GLN A 157 16.41 3.97 0.36
C GLN A 157 15.17 3.86 1.27
N GLU A 158 14.15 3.13 0.86
CA GLU A 158 12.91 2.98 1.61
C GLU A 158 13.16 2.32 2.96
N LYS A 159 13.91 1.22 2.96
CA LYS A 159 14.32 0.51 4.17
C LYS A 159 15.21 1.38 5.08
N ALA A 160 16.13 2.15 4.50
CA ALA A 160 16.98 3.05 5.28
C ALA A 160 16.18 4.20 5.92
N MET A 161 15.18 4.75 5.24
CA MET A 161 14.26 5.73 5.80
C MET A 161 13.43 5.13 6.94
N THR A 162 12.87 3.96 6.74
CA THR A 162 12.11 3.22 7.76
C THR A 162 12.96 2.96 9.03
N LEU A 163 14.23 2.58 8.85
CA LEU A 163 15.16 2.40 9.97
C LEU A 163 15.42 3.72 10.71
N LEU A 164 15.59 4.84 9.99
CA LEU A 164 15.79 6.16 10.58
C LEU A 164 14.61 6.60 11.45
N ASP A 165 13.39 6.28 11.04
CA ASP A 165 12.17 6.65 11.76
C ASP A 165 11.92 5.72 12.97
N LEU A 166 12.14 4.41 12.81
CA LEU A 166 11.77 3.42 13.82
C LEU A 166 12.84 3.21 14.91
N ILE A 167 14.13 3.23 14.57
CA ILE A 167 15.19 2.85 15.52
C ILE A 167 15.28 3.80 16.71
N PRO A 168 15.24 5.14 16.55
CA PRO A 168 15.27 6.07 17.69
C PRO A 168 14.14 5.83 18.69
N CYS A 169 12.93 5.57 18.20
CA CYS A 169 11.77 5.25 19.06
C CYS A 169 11.98 3.93 19.80
N LYS A 170 12.34 2.86 19.08
CA LYS A 170 12.54 1.53 19.67
C LYS A 170 13.67 1.49 20.72
N VAL A 171 14.74 2.24 20.49
CA VAL A 171 15.87 2.36 21.43
C VAL A 171 15.43 3.05 22.72
N LYS A 172 14.65 4.14 22.60
CA LYS A 172 14.10 4.87 23.73
C LYS A 172 13.11 4.02 24.55
N ASP A 173 12.19 3.35 23.88
CA ASP A 173 11.14 2.54 24.53
C ASP A 173 11.73 1.34 25.30
N ARG A 174 12.89 0.84 24.88
CA ARG A 174 13.60 -0.29 25.50
C ARG A 174 14.74 0.12 26.43
N ASN A 175 14.96 1.41 26.66
CA ASN A 175 16.06 1.97 27.47
C ASN A 175 17.44 1.46 27.03
N VAL A 176 17.66 1.33 25.72
CA VAL A 176 18.94 0.90 25.14
C VAL A 176 19.92 2.08 25.13
N ASN A 177 21.07 1.95 25.79
CA ASN A 177 22.13 2.95 25.78
C ASN A 177 23.27 2.61 24.84
N ARG A 178 23.38 1.34 24.44
CA ARG A 178 24.42 0.85 23.53
C ARG A 178 23.79 0.00 22.44
N LEU A 179 23.96 0.40 21.20
CA LEU A 179 23.39 -0.30 20.05
C LEU A 179 24.49 -0.83 19.15
N ILE A 180 24.52 -2.13 18.94
CA ILE A 180 25.39 -2.78 17.96
C ILE A 180 24.60 -2.92 16.66
N ILE A 181 25.07 -2.29 15.58
CA ILE A 181 24.45 -2.39 14.26
C ILE A 181 25.26 -3.39 13.44
N ASP A 182 24.67 -4.56 13.18
CA ASP A 182 25.37 -5.66 12.52
C ASP A 182 25.04 -5.75 11.02
N PHE A 183 26.04 -5.53 10.19
CA PHE A 183 25.98 -5.56 8.72
C PHE A 183 26.38 -6.90 8.12
N SER A 184 26.67 -7.93 8.91
CA SER A 184 27.16 -9.23 8.41
C SER A 184 26.22 -9.86 7.37
N GLY A 185 24.92 -9.58 7.46
CA GLY A 185 23.89 -10.04 6.53
C GLY A 185 23.61 -9.11 5.34
N VAL A 186 24.27 -7.98 5.24
CA VAL A 186 24.06 -6.99 4.15
C VAL A 186 24.99 -7.32 2.99
N TYR A 187 24.46 -7.33 1.76
CA TYR A 187 25.25 -7.64 0.57
C TYR A 187 25.34 -6.49 -0.45
N THR A 188 24.51 -5.46 -0.32
CA THR A 188 24.57 -4.24 -1.13
C THR A 188 24.22 -3.01 -0.29
N LEU A 189 25.03 -1.96 -0.44
CA LEU A 189 24.78 -0.62 0.09
C LEU A 189 25.03 0.37 -1.05
N ASP A 190 24.10 1.29 -1.27
CA ASP A 190 24.34 2.41 -2.16
C ASP A 190 24.74 3.67 -1.36
N ARG A 191 25.21 4.70 -2.06
CA ARG A 191 25.65 5.95 -1.46
C ARG A 191 24.58 6.59 -0.58
N MET A 192 23.35 6.56 -1.03
CA MET A 192 22.24 7.19 -0.31
C MET A 192 21.92 6.46 0.99
N VAL A 193 22.02 5.13 0.98
CA VAL A 193 21.84 4.31 2.18
C VAL A 193 22.92 4.60 3.22
N ILE A 194 24.15 4.78 2.79
CA ILE A 194 25.26 5.16 3.69
C ILE A 194 24.95 6.48 4.40
N ASP A 195 24.47 7.50 3.67
CA ASP A 195 24.06 8.78 4.26
C ASP A 195 22.93 8.62 5.30
N TYR A 196 21.97 7.74 5.06
CA TYR A 196 20.92 7.46 6.04
C TYR A 196 21.44 6.75 7.29
N LEU A 197 22.37 5.82 7.15
CA LEU A 197 22.99 5.14 8.28
C LEU A 197 23.77 6.13 9.16
N PHE A 198 24.48 7.09 8.56
CA PHE A 198 25.12 8.18 9.32
C PHE A 198 24.07 9.05 10.04
N LYS A 199 22.96 9.37 9.40
CA LYS A 199 21.87 10.09 10.07
C LYS A 199 21.32 9.32 11.26
N ILE A 200 21.12 8.01 11.13
CA ILE A 200 20.66 7.15 12.24
C ILE A 200 21.65 7.22 13.40
N THR A 201 22.94 7.00 13.18
CA THR A 201 23.95 7.03 14.24
C THR A 201 24.07 8.41 14.91
N ASN A 202 23.94 9.50 14.13
CA ASN A 202 23.92 10.85 14.68
C ASN A 202 22.70 11.11 15.56
N VAL A 203 21.50 10.70 15.12
CA VAL A 203 20.27 10.81 15.92
C VAL A 203 20.39 10.00 17.20
N LEU A 204 20.92 8.77 17.13
CA LEU A 204 21.17 7.93 18.29
C LEU A 204 22.15 8.59 19.28
N SER A 205 23.23 9.18 18.78
CA SER A 205 24.19 9.92 19.60
C SER A 205 23.55 11.11 20.32
N LEU A 206 22.66 11.85 19.66
CA LEU A 206 21.89 12.94 20.29
C LEU A 206 20.95 12.44 21.39
N LEU A 207 20.49 11.20 21.30
CA LEU A 207 19.69 10.53 22.32
C LEU A 207 20.53 9.91 23.45
N GLY A 208 21.86 10.06 23.40
CA GLY A 208 22.78 9.48 24.38
C GLY A 208 23.07 7.99 24.14
N VAL A 209 22.74 7.47 22.97
CA VAL A 209 22.96 6.07 22.60
C VAL A 209 24.27 5.92 21.87
N HIS A 210 25.16 5.08 22.39
CA HIS A 210 26.42 4.76 21.75
C HIS A 210 26.27 3.64 20.73
N SER A 211 26.50 3.96 19.45
CA SER A 211 26.41 3.00 18.36
C SER A 211 27.77 2.41 18.01
N ILE A 212 27.83 1.09 17.77
CA ILE A 212 28.99 0.37 17.24
C ILE A 212 28.56 -0.38 16.01
N ILE A 213 29.31 -0.21 14.92
CA ILE A 213 29.05 -0.91 13.66
C ILE A 213 29.88 -2.20 13.62
N THR A 214 29.26 -3.31 13.17
CA THR A 214 29.95 -4.59 13.01
C THR A 214 29.65 -5.23 11.67
N GLY A 215 30.51 -6.15 11.23
CA GLY A 215 30.25 -7.02 10.08
C GLY A 215 30.27 -6.33 8.71
N ILE A 216 30.86 -5.13 8.61
CA ILE A 216 31.06 -4.48 7.31
C ILE A 216 32.07 -5.30 6.51
N ARG A 217 31.68 -5.74 5.30
CA ARG A 217 32.59 -6.42 4.37
C ARG A 217 33.57 -5.44 3.77
N PRO A 218 34.80 -5.88 3.43
CA PRO A 218 35.82 -5.00 2.83
C PRO A 218 35.32 -4.26 1.59
N GLU A 219 34.54 -4.92 0.74
CA GLU A 219 33.96 -4.33 -0.48
C GLU A 219 33.04 -3.15 -0.15
N LEU A 220 32.17 -3.32 0.85
CA LEU A 220 31.25 -2.28 1.29
C LEU A 220 31.99 -1.12 1.99
N ALA A 221 33.09 -1.41 2.69
CA ALA A 221 33.94 -0.37 3.30
C ALA A 221 34.64 0.49 2.22
N VAL A 222 35.09 -0.11 1.14
CA VAL A 222 35.70 0.60 0.00
C VAL A 222 34.66 1.47 -0.69
N GLU A 223 33.49 0.93 -1.00
CA GLU A 223 32.36 1.69 -1.58
C GLU A 223 31.98 2.89 -0.72
N ALA A 224 31.91 2.70 0.61
CA ALA A 224 31.60 3.79 1.55
C ALA A 224 32.64 4.93 1.48
N ILE A 225 33.92 4.60 1.39
CA ILE A 225 35.01 5.59 1.28
C ILE A 225 34.95 6.32 -0.07
N GLU A 226 34.70 5.60 -1.18
CA GLU A 226 34.61 6.17 -2.52
C GLU A 226 33.45 7.19 -2.65
N VAL A 227 32.38 6.98 -1.90
CA VAL A 227 31.24 7.91 -1.85
C VAL A 227 31.44 9.05 -0.84
N GLY A 228 32.60 9.11 -0.18
CA GLY A 228 32.97 10.17 0.75
C GLY A 228 32.36 10.02 2.15
N ALA A 229 31.95 8.82 2.54
CA ALA A 229 31.51 8.54 3.89
C ALA A 229 32.72 8.43 4.83
N ASP A 230 32.72 9.21 5.91
CA ASP A 230 33.75 9.14 6.94
C ASP A 230 33.37 8.10 8.01
N LEU A 231 33.72 6.84 7.74
CA LEU A 231 33.49 5.75 8.69
C LEU A 231 34.33 5.89 9.98
N SER A 232 35.33 6.78 10.02
CA SER A 232 36.15 6.98 11.20
C SER A 232 35.40 7.62 12.37
N MET A 233 34.28 8.27 12.09
CA MET A 233 33.43 8.94 13.10
C MET A 233 32.60 7.97 13.94
N ILE A 234 32.46 6.71 13.52
CA ILE A 234 31.64 5.70 14.20
C ILE A 234 32.52 4.50 14.56
N PRO A 235 32.55 4.08 15.84
CA PRO A 235 33.28 2.89 16.23
C PRO A 235 32.88 1.68 15.38
N THR A 236 33.85 1.07 14.71
CA THR A 236 33.61 -0.06 13.80
C THR A 236 34.54 -1.21 14.19
N VAL A 237 33.99 -2.42 14.33
CA VAL A 237 34.73 -3.64 14.63
C VAL A 237 34.29 -4.78 13.73
N ALA A 238 35.07 -5.85 13.64
CA ALA A 238 34.79 -6.91 12.67
C ALA A 238 33.55 -7.76 13.06
N THR A 239 33.32 -7.98 14.35
CA THR A 239 32.30 -8.90 14.83
C THR A 239 31.52 -8.35 16.03
N VAL A 240 30.29 -8.85 16.21
CA VAL A 240 29.49 -8.57 17.41
C VAL A 240 30.23 -8.98 18.70
N LYS A 241 31.00 -10.07 18.67
CA LYS A 241 31.84 -10.50 19.82
C LYS A 241 32.86 -9.42 20.21
N GLU A 242 33.53 -8.82 19.24
CA GLU A 242 34.47 -7.73 19.49
C GLU A 242 33.78 -6.47 20.01
N ALA A 243 32.59 -6.15 19.47
CA ALA A 243 31.79 -5.03 19.97
C ALA A 243 31.42 -5.23 21.44
N LEU A 244 31.00 -6.43 21.83
CA LEU A 244 30.71 -6.79 23.22
C LEU A 244 31.96 -6.66 24.11
N ALA A 245 33.10 -7.13 23.66
CA ALA A 245 34.34 -6.98 24.39
C ALA A 245 34.73 -5.50 24.59
N GLN A 246 34.52 -4.66 23.57
CA GLN A 246 34.84 -3.23 23.64
C GLN A 246 33.94 -2.48 24.65
N ILE A 247 32.70 -2.93 24.87
CA ILE A 247 31.81 -2.36 25.88
C ILE A 247 31.98 -2.98 27.28
N GLY A 248 33.04 -3.78 27.48
CA GLY A 248 33.41 -4.34 28.78
C GLY A 248 32.75 -5.66 29.13
N MET A 249 32.17 -6.32 28.13
CA MET A 249 31.52 -7.64 28.28
C MET A 249 32.45 -8.74 27.80
N SER A 250 32.98 -9.53 28.69
CA SER A 250 33.66 -10.77 28.34
C SER A 250 32.63 -11.92 28.32
N LEU A 251 32.44 -12.56 27.16
CA LEU A 251 31.78 -13.85 27.11
C LEU A 251 32.67 -14.87 27.82
N HIS A 252 32.30 -15.27 29.02
CA HIS A 252 32.95 -16.41 29.67
C HIS A 252 32.57 -17.65 28.86
N GLU A 253 33.52 -18.23 28.15
CA GLU A 253 33.40 -19.58 27.61
C GLU A 253 33.33 -20.52 28.83
N GLN A 254 32.15 -21.02 29.14
CA GLN A 254 32.00 -22.18 30.00
C GLN A 254 32.46 -23.41 29.19
N HIS A 255 33.59 -23.95 29.61
CA HIS A 255 34.07 -25.28 29.18
C HIS A 255 33.19 -26.38 29.75
#